data_43ab67252f3c7449741cb0f3f7fdeafb
#
_entry.id   43ab67252f3c7449741cb0f3f7fdeafb
#
_cell.length_a   1.000
_cell.length_b   1.000
_cell.length_c   1.000
_cell.angle_alpha   90.00
_cell.angle_beta   90.00
_cell.angle_gamma   90.00
#
_symmetry.space_group_name_H-M   'P 1'
#
loop_
_entity.id
_entity.type
_entity.pdbx_description
1 polymer ?
#
loop_
_entity_poly.entity_id
_entity_poly.type
_entity_poly.pdbx_seq_one_letter_code
_entity_poly.pdbx_strand_id
1 'polypeptide(L)'
;MEIDVLIVGGGPAGLAAATRLYRKGIHNILIVEREKQLGGILRQCIHDGFGLTRFKTTLSGPEYAQRFIDEVEESGIPYITDATVLEVTEDRTVTAATRQGLKVWKARSVILTMGCRERTRGALGI
;
A
#
# COMPACT_ATOMS: atom_id res chain seq x y z
N MET A 1 13.10 -14.65 -1.66
CA MET A 1 12.13 -14.34 -2.72
C MET A 1 12.33 -12.91 -3.18
N GLU A 2 12.37 -12.71 -4.46
CA GLU A 2 12.65 -11.38 -5.01
C GLU A 2 11.41 -10.76 -5.60
N ILE A 3 11.20 -9.48 -5.27
CA ILE A 3 10.06 -8.69 -5.71
C ILE A 3 10.60 -7.54 -6.54
N ASP A 4 9.95 -7.22 -7.66
CA ASP A 4 10.40 -6.09 -8.45
C ASP A 4 10.12 -4.77 -7.74
N VAL A 5 8.89 -4.59 -7.25
CA VAL A 5 8.52 -3.39 -6.52
C VAL A 5 7.71 -3.79 -5.29
N LEU A 6 8.21 -3.42 -4.12
CA LEU A 6 7.49 -3.64 -2.87
C LEU A 6 6.97 -2.30 -2.40
N ILE A 7 5.67 -2.23 -2.16
CA ILE A 7 5.01 -1.00 -1.75
C ILE A 7 4.61 -1.13 -0.29
N VAL A 8 5.12 -0.25 0.54
CA VAL A 8 4.79 -0.22 1.95
C VAL A 8 3.64 0.75 2.15
N GLY A 9 2.48 0.20 2.47
CA GLY A 9 1.29 0.99 2.66
C GLY A 9 0.25 0.73 1.59
N GLY A 10 -0.93 0.29 2.02
CA GLY A 10 -2.05 0.00 1.13
C GLY A 10 -3.12 1.06 1.14
N GLY A 11 -2.73 2.30 1.40
CA GLY A 11 -3.64 3.42 1.27
C GLY A 11 -3.75 3.87 -0.18
N PRO A 12 -4.41 4.99 -0.43
CA PRO A 12 -4.67 5.39 -1.82
C PRO A 12 -3.42 5.62 -2.64
N ALA A 13 -2.37 6.18 -2.04
CA ALA A 13 -1.13 6.42 -2.78
C ALA A 13 -0.47 5.10 -3.18
N GLY A 14 -0.44 4.14 -2.26
CA GLY A 14 0.16 2.84 -2.55
C GLY A 14 -0.62 2.06 -3.59
N LEU A 15 -1.95 2.08 -3.47
CA LEU A 15 -2.80 1.38 -4.42
C LEU A 15 -2.69 2.00 -5.81
N ALA A 16 -2.65 3.32 -5.88
CA ALA A 16 -2.50 4.02 -7.16
C ALA A 16 -1.15 3.71 -7.80
N ALA A 17 -0.08 3.68 -6.98
CA ALA A 17 1.23 3.34 -7.50
C ALA A 17 1.25 1.91 -8.05
N ALA A 18 0.64 0.98 -7.33
CA ALA A 18 0.62 -0.42 -7.74
C ALA A 18 -0.11 -0.59 -9.06
N THR A 19 -1.28 0.01 -9.19
CA THR A 19 -2.07 -0.16 -10.41
C THR A 19 -1.39 0.51 -11.59
N ARG A 20 -0.76 1.65 -11.37
CA ARG A 20 -0.06 2.34 -12.47
C ARG A 20 1.13 1.52 -12.95
N LEU A 21 1.91 0.98 -12.01
CA LEU A 21 3.05 0.14 -12.39
C LEU A 21 2.59 -1.11 -13.14
N TYR A 22 1.52 -1.71 -12.68
CA TYR A 22 0.99 -2.90 -13.32
C TYR A 22 0.59 -2.60 -14.76
N ARG A 23 -0.07 -1.47 -15.00
CA ARG A 23 -0.47 -1.08 -16.33
C ARG A 23 0.72 -0.83 -17.25
N LYS A 24 1.87 -0.48 -16.66
CA LYS A 24 3.08 -0.24 -17.43
C LYS A 24 3.91 -1.51 -17.64
N GLY A 25 3.41 -2.63 -17.21
CA GLY A 25 4.07 -3.91 -17.46
C GLY A 25 4.89 -4.47 -16.33
N ILE A 26 4.90 -3.79 -15.18
CA ILE A 26 5.61 -4.29 -14.00
C ILE A 26 4.61 -5.07 -13.17
N HIS A 27 4.73 -6.40 -13.20
CA HIS A 27 3.72 -7.27 -12.59
C HIS A 27 4.16 -7.91 -11.28
N ASN A 28 5.45 -7.95 -11.00
CA ASN A 28 5.94 -8.56 -9.77
C ASN A 28 5.95 -7.50 -8.67
N ILE A 29 4.77 -7.19 -8.15
CA ILE A 29 4.54 -6.14 -7.18
C ILE A 29 3.93 -6.78 -5.93
N LEU A 30 4.35 -6.32 -4.77
CA LEU A 30 3.73 -6.74 -3.51
C LEU A 30 3.41 -5.50 -2.69
N ILE A 31 2.18 -5.43 -2.20
CA ILE A 31 1.74 -4.37 -1.30
C ILE A 31 1.73 -4.94 0.12
N VAL A 32 2.39 -4.26 1.04
CA VAL A 32 2.43 -4.68 2.44
C VAL A 32 1.71 -3.63 3.26
N GLU A 33 0.60 -4.04 3.87
CA GLU A 33 -0.27 -3.14 4.64
C GLU A 33 -0.36 -3.59 6.08
N ARG A 34 -0.18 -2.67 7.01
CA ARG A 34 -0.20 -3.01 8.44
C ARG A 34 -1.61 -3.15 9.01
N GLU A 35 -2.58 -2.51 8.41
CA GLU A 35 -3.95 -2.62 8.89
C GLU A 35 -4.59 -3.90 8.38
N LYS A 36 -5.79 -4.17 8.84
CA LYS A 36 -6.49 -5.39 8.44
C LYS A 36 -7.01 -5.31 7.03
N GLN A 37 -7.15 -4.13 6.49
CA GLN A 37 -7.73 -3.91 5.17
C GLN A 37 -6.94 -2.87 4.41
N LEU A 38 -6.99 -2.97 3.09
CA LEU A 38 -6.45 -1.94 2.23
C LEU A 38 -7.34 -0.69 2.32
N GLY A 39 -6.82 0.44 1.85
CA GLY A 39 -7.60 1.66 1.76
C GLY A 39 -7.15 2.75 2.71
N GLY A 40 -6.45 2.40 3.76
CA GLY A 40 -5.85 3.37 4.66
C GLY A 40 -6.88 4.28 5.31
N ILE A 41 -6.46 5.51 5.52
CA ILE A 41 -7.27 6.47 6.26
C ILE A 41 -8.55 6.85 5.53
N LEU A 42 -8.61 6.63 4.23
CA LEU A 42 -9.83 6.96 3.49
C LEU A 42 -11.01 6.13 3.91
N ARG A 43 -10.77 4.94 4.44
CA ARG A 43 -11.87 4.10 4.92
C ARG A 43 -12.54 4.71 6.15
N GLN A 44 -11.84 5.58 6.85
CA GLN A 44 -12.34 6.22 8.06
C GLN A 44 -12.91 7.61 7.79
N CYS A 45 -12.71 8.12 6.59
CA CYS A 45 -13.22 9.44 6.23
C CYS A 45 -14.64 9.34 5.75
N ILE A 46 -15.44 10.33 6.15
CA ILE A 46 -16.83 10.37 5.72
C ILE A 46 -17.12 11.63 4.90
N HIS A 47 -16.06 12.31 4.44
CA HIS A 47 -16.21 13.48 3.59
C HIS A 47 -16.56 13.08 2.17
N ASP A 48 -17.51 13.76 1.60
CA ASP A 48 -17.69 13.71 0.17
C ASP A 48 -16.65 14.62 -0.45
N GLY A 49 -16.19 14.30 -1.62
CA GLY A 49 -15.26 15.16 -2.33
C GLY A 49 -13.88 14.60 -2.53
N PHE A 50 -13.50 13.59 -1.79
CA PHE A 50 -12.18 12.99 -1.98
C PHE A 50 -11.96 12.46 -3.38
N GLY A 51 -13.04 12.07 -4.06
CA GLY A 51 -12.93 11.52 -5.40
C GLY A 51 -13.07 12.53 -6.52
N LEU A 52 -13.32 13.80 -6.20
CA LEU A 52 -13.65 14.78 -7.23
C LEU A 52 -12.56 14.94 -8.28
N THR A 53 -11.30 15.01 -7.85
CA THR A 53 -10.21 15.21 -8.79
C THR A 53 -9.82 13.93 -9.49
N ARG A 54 -9.97 12.80 -8.85
CA ARG A 54 -9.51 11.52 -9.40
C ARG A 54 -10.58 10.85 -10.26
N PHE A 55 -11.81 10.80 -9.77
CA PHE A 55 -12.88 10.09 -10.46
C PHE A 55 -13.93 11.02 -11.03
N LYS A 56 -13.82 12.29 -10.71
CA LYS A 56 -14.75 13.32 -11.21
C LYS A 56 -16.17 13.06 -10.77
N THR A 57 -16.31 12.46 -9.60
CA THR A 57 -17.60 12.26 -8.95
C THR A 57 -17.39 12.49 -7.47
N THR A 58 -18.50 12.80 -6.79
CA THR A 58 -18.45 12.96 -5.35
C THR A 58 -18.60 11.60 -4.69
N LEU A 59 -17.56 11.17 -4.01
CA LEU A 59 -17.54 9.89 -3.33
C LEU A 59 -17.19 10.10 -1.88
N SER A 60 -17.74 9.27 -1.00
CA SER A 60 -17.30 9.22 0.38
C SER A 60 -15.89 8.64 0.43
N GLY A 61 -15.19 8.84 1.56
CA GLY A 61 -13.86 8.26 1.73
C GLY A 61 -13.85 6.75 1.52
N PRO A 62 -14.78 6.00 2.15
CA PRO A 62 -14.83 4.56 1.93
C PRO A 62 -15.08 4.16 0.48
N GLU A 63 -15.92 4.89 -0.22
CA GLU A 63 -16.18 4.59 -1.64
C GLU A 63 -14.95 4.85 -2.49
N TYR A 64 -14.23 5.91 -2.19
CA TYR A 64 -13.01 6.26 -2.90
C TYR A 64 -11.96 5.16 -2.69
N ALA A 65 -11.79 4.73 -1.44
CA ALA A 65 -10.86 3.65 -1.13
C ALA A 65 -11.24 2.36 -1.84
N GLN A 66 -12.54 2.06 -1.89
CA GLN A 66 -12.99 0.84 -2.52
C GLN A 66 -12.68 0.79 -4.01
N ARG A 67 -12.75 1.94 -4.67
CA ARG A 67 -12.40 2.01 -6.09
C ARG A 67 -10.96 1.57 -6.34
N PHE A 68 -10.03 2.03 -5.50
CA PHE A 68 -8.63 1.62 -5.63
C PHE A 68 -8.44 0.15 -5.29
N ILE A 69 -9.14 -0.33 -4.27
CA ILE A 69 -9.05 -1.73 -3.89
C ILE A 69 -9.54 -2.61 -5.03
N ASP A 70 -10.65 -2.23 -5.66
CA ASP A 70 -11.19 -2.99 -6.77
C ASP A 70 -10.20 -3.05 -7.92
N GLU A 71 -9.51 -1.95 -8.21
CA GLU A 71 -8.51 -1.94 -9.28
C GLU A 71 -7.37 -2.91 -8.98
N VAL A 72 -6.93 -2.95 -7.74
CA VAL A 72 -5.87 -3.87 -7.34
C VAL A 72 -6.33 -5.31 -7.48
N GLU A 73 -7.54 -5.61 -7.05
CA GLU A 73 -8.04 -6.97 -7.10
C GLU A 73 -8.29 -7.42 -8.54
N GLU A 74 -8.81 -6.54 -9.37
CA GLU A 74 -9.04 -6.87 -10.78
C GLU A 74 -7.73 -7.15 -11.50
N SER A 75 -6.68 -6.43 -11.13
CA SER A 75 -5.37 -6.63 -11.73
C SER A 75 -4.65 -7.87 -11.20
N GLY A 76 -5.11 -8.41 -10.07
CA GLY A 76 -4.46 -9.57 -9.48
C GLY A 76 -3.17 -9.23 -8.75
N ILE A 77 -2.98 -7.98 -8.37
CA ILE A 77 -1.77 -7.58 -7.66
C ILE A 77 -1.80 -8.16 -6.25
N PRO A 78 -0.78 -8.91 -5.85
CA PRO A 78 -0.77 -9.50 -4.51
C PRO A 78 -0.56 -8.45 -3.43
N TYR A 79 -1.18 -8.69 -2.30
CA TYR A 79 -0.99 -7.83 -1.14
C TYR A 79 -1.09 -8.67 0.13
N ILE A 80 -0.52 -8.14 1.20
CA ILE A 80 -0.60 -8.78 2.51
C ILE A 80 -1.02 -7.72 3.52
N THR A 81 -1.99 -8.07 4.37
CA THR A 81 -2.48 -7.19 5.41
C THR A 81 -2.02 -7.70 6.77
N ASP A 82 -2.25 -6.92 7.81
CA ASP A 82 -1.77 -7.24 9.15
C ASP A 82 -0.27 -7.51 9.14
N ALA A 83 0.46 -6.74 8.35
CA ALA A 83 1.89 -6.92 8.19
C ALA A 83 2.58 -5.58 8.41
N THR A 84 3.42 -5.52 9.44
CA THR A 84 4.11 -4.31 9.82
C THR A 84 5.56 -4.40 9.38
N VAL A 85 5.99 -3.48 8.52
CA VAL A 85 7.38 -3.44 8.09
C VAL A 85 8.22 -2.95 9.25
N LEU A 86 9.21 -3.74 9.63
CA LEU A 86 10.08 -3.43 10.75
C LEU A 86 11.39 -2.82 10.29
N GLU A 87 11.86 -3.18 9.10
CA GLU A 87 13.15 -2.73 8.64
C GLU A 87 13.22 -2.78 7.12
N VAL A 88 13.86 -1.78 6.55
CA VAL A 88 14.22 -1.75 5.14
C VAL A 88 15.69 -1.40 5.09
N THR A 89 16.50 -2.30 4.55
CA THR A 89 17.95 -2.07 4.51
C THR A 89 18.35 -1.35 3.23
N GLU A 90 19.62 -0.96 3.18
CA GLU A 90 20.14 -0.25 2.01
C GLU A 90 20.11 -1.11 0.76
N ASP A 91 20.23 -2.41 0.91
CA ASP A 91 20.16 -3.31 -0.23
C ASP A 91 18.73 -3.74 -0.53
N ARG A 92 17.76 -3.06 0.07
CA ARG A 92 16.33 -3.25 -0.17
C ARG A 92 15.83 -4.61 0.28
N THR A 93 16.34 -5.08 1.39
CA THR A 93 15.76 -6.23 2.08
C THR A 93 14.72 -5.70 3.06
N VAL A 94 13.51 -6.19 2.94
CA VAL A 94 12.38 -5.71 3.74
C VAL A 94 11.97 -6.82 4.69
N THR A 95 11.91 -6.51 5.97
CA THR A 95 11.47 -7.45 7.01
C THR A 95 10.17 -6.96 7.59
N ALA A 96 9.19 -7.83 7.69
CA ALA A 96 7.89 -7.49 8.23
C ALA A 96 7.41 -8.52 9.22
N ALA A 97 6.72 -8.06 10.25
CA ALA A 97 6.03 -8.94 11.19
C ALA A 97 4.63 -9.19 10.66
N THR A 98 4.27 -10.45 10.52
CA THR A 98 2.97 -10.84 10.01
C THR A 98 2.30 -11.77 10.99
N ARG A 99 1.05 -12.13 10.72
CA ARG A 99 0.33 -13.10 11.55
C ARG A 99 1.05 -14.43 11.61
N GLN A 100 1.83 -14.74 10.60
CA GLN A 100 2.53 -16.04 10.51
C GLN A 100 3.99 -15.92 10.92
N GLY A 101 4.38 -14.81 11.52
CA GLY A 101 5.75 -14.59 11.94
C GLY A 101 6.45 -13.59 11.05
N LEU A 102 7.77 -13.58 11.13
CA LEU A 102 8.56 -12.65 10.35
C LEU A 102 8.66 -13.13 8.90
N LYS A 103 8.54 -12.20 7.98
CA LYS A 103 8.75 -12.46 6.56
C LYS A 103 9.79 -11.49 6.04
N VAL A 104 10.59 -11.96 5.10
CA VAL A 104 11.69 -11.18 4.53
C VAL A 104 11.59 -11.26 3.02
N TRP A 105 11.65 -10.10 2.37
CA TRP A 105 11.65 -10.03 0.91
C TRP A 105 12.84 -9.22 0.45
N LYS A 106 13.37 -9.57 -0.70
CA LYS A 106 14.37 -8.77 -1.38
C LYS A 106 13.67 -8.06 -2.52
N ALA A 107 13.77 -6.75 -2.57
CA ALA A 107 13.07 -5.97 -3.59
C ALA A 107 14.06 -5.20 -4.44
N ARG A 108 13.72 -5.01 -5.70
CA ARG A 108 14.52 -4.15 -6.57
C ARG A 108 14.24 -2.68 -6.28
N SER A 109 12.99 -2.38 -5.92
CA SER A 109 12.58 -1.03 -5.53
C SER A 109 11.60 -1.13 -4.39
N VAL A 110 11.66 -0.17 -3.47
CA VAL A 110 10.73 -0.08 -2.35
C VAL A 110 10.11 1.29 -2.39
N ILE A 111 8.79 1.34 -2.40
CA ILE A 111 8.05 2.59 -2.39
C ILE A 111 7.37 2.74 -1.04
N LEU A 112 7.65 3.83 -0.35
CA LEU A 112 7.07 4.09 0.96
C LEU A 112 5.87 5.01 0.79
N THR A 113 4.69 4.47 1.04
CA THR A 113 3.45 5.24 0.91
C THR A 113 2.64 5.04 2.17
N MET A 114 3.11 5.63 3.25
CA MET A 114 2.49 5.40 4.55
C MET A 114 1.27 6.29 4.80
N GLY A 115 0.83 6.96 3.78
CA GLY A 115 -0.39 7.75 3.87
C GLY A 115 -0.18 9.04 4.62
N CYS A 116 -1.30 9.68 4.96
CA CYS A 116 -1.30 10.96 5.66
C CYS A 116 -1.15 10.82 7.15
N ARG A 117 -1.06 9.59 7.64
CA ARG A 117 -1.02 9.35 9.05
C ARG A 117 0.25 9.89 9.65
N GLU A 118 0.09 10.56 10.77
CA GLU A 118 1.23 11.11 11.49
C GLU A 118 2.15 10.00 11.94
N ARG A 119 3.45 10.20 11.77
CA ARG A 119 4.44 9.23 12.19
C ARG A 119 5.60 9.93 12.83
N THR A 120 5.97 9.48 14.01
CA THR A 120 7.24 9.92 14.57
C THR A 120 8.34 9.14 13.89
N ARG A 121 9.53 9.71 13.91
CA ARG A 121 10.66 9.03 13.30
C ARG A 121 10.94 7.69 13.97
N GLY A 122 10.72 7.63 15.27
CA GLY A 122 10.94 6.39 16.00
C GLY A 122 10.06 5.26 15.51
N ALA A 123 8.85 5.58 15.06
CA ALA A 123 7.91 4.57 14.58
C ALA A 123 8.43 3.87 13.33
N LEU A 124 9.28 4.53 12.58
CA LEU A 124 9.84 3.97 11.36
C LEU A 124 11.29 3.55 11.51
N GLY A 125 11.88 3.79 12.66
CA GLY A 125 13.28 3.48 12.85
C GLY A 125 14.22 4.41 12.12
N ILE A 126 13.75 5.57 11.79
CA ILE A 126 14.53 6.53 11.01
C ILE A 126 14.92 7.70 11.87
#